data_c2f7b7367b6bb95ff451ba62799e6d79
#
_entry.id   c2f7b7367b6bb95ff451ba62799e6d79
#
_cell.length_a   1.000
_cell.length_b   1.000
_cell.length_c   1.000
_cell.angle_alpha   90.00
_cell.angle_beta   90.00
_cell.angle_gamma   90.00
#
_symmetry.space_group_name_H-M   'P 1'
#
loop_
_entity.id
_entity.type
_entity.pdbx_description
1 polymer ?
#
loop_
_entity_poly.entity_id
_entity_poly.type
_entity_poly.pdbx_seq_one_letter_code
_entity_poly.pdbx_strand_id
1 'polypeptide(L)'
;LNNLFRNYFNKLVKDMEKQVIREINNGSWRSTEDYDRIINLTNIYKIIKSATIENGIKRALSTGDFGVKHSNSNKVGVAQVLNRLTYISSLSHARRISTPTDKSGKLIPPRKLHNTSFGFLCPAETPEGQSVGVVKNLSYLSHVSIHSTSIPLYSYITPYIVSIEDVS
;
A
#
# COMPACT_ATOMS: atom_id res chain seq x y z
N LEU A 1 -3.70 -2.95 -1.39
CA LEU A 1 -4.66 -3.05 -2.49
C LEU A 1 -5.70 -1.94 -2.42
N ASN A 2 -6.31 -1.65 -1.27
CA ASN A 2 -7.30 -0.58 -1.14
C ASN A 2 -6.77 0.79 -1.61
N ASN A 3 -5.59 1.19 -1.15
CA ASN A 3 -4.97 2.45 -1.60
C ASN A 3 -4.63 2.44 -3.09
N LEU A 4 -4.19 1.29 -3.62
CA LEU A 4 -3.91 1.12 -5.04
C LEU A 4 -5.19 1.31 -5.88
N PHE A 5 -6.29 0.65 -5.49
CA PHE A 5 -7.59 0.81 -6.13
C PHE A 5 -8.05 2.25 -6.11
N ARG A 6 -8.02 2.91 -4.93
CA ARG A 6 -8.40 4.31 -4.77
C ARG A 6 -7.61 5.24 -5.69
N ASN A 7 -6.31 5.00 -5.84
CA ASN A 7 -5.46 5.81 -6.71
C ASN A 7 -5.84 5.66 -8.18
N TYR A 8 -6.11 4.43 -8.64
CA TYR A 8 -6.54 4.20 -10.01
C TYR A 8 -7.97 4.66 -10.27
N PHE A 9 -8.85 4.57 -9.28
CA PHE A 9 -10.20 5.14 -9.35
C PHE A 9 -10.16 6.66 -9.50
N ASN A 10 -9.40 7.34 -8.66
CA ASN A 10 -9.20 8.80 -8.77
C ASN A 10 -8.59 9.20 -10.12
N LYS A 11 -7.68 8.39 -10.64
CA LYS A 11 -7.12 8.59 -11.98
C LYS A 11 -8.21 8.44 -13.05
N LEU A 12 -9.04 7.41 -12.96
CA LEU A 12 -10.15 7.21 -13.88
C LEU A 12 -11.08 8.43 -13.90
N VAL A 13 -11.49 8.93 -12.72
CA VAL A 13 -12.35 10.12 -12.60
C VAL A 13 -11.70 11.35 -13.25
N LYS A 14 -10.42 11.60 -12.99
CA LYS A 14 -9.68 12.70 -13.63
C LYS A 14 -9.55 12.55 -15.15
N ASP A 15 -9.38 11.34 -15.64
CA ASP A 15 -9.29 11.06 -17.07
C ASP A 15 -10.67 11.22 -17.74
N MET A 16 -11.77 10.86 -17.04
CA MET A 16 -13.15 11.14 -17.47
C MET A 16 -13.40 12.63 -17.59
N GLU A 17 -13.09 13.42 -16.56
CA GLU A 17 -13.22 14.87 -16.56
C GLU A 17 -12.49 15.49 -17.75
N LYS A 18 -11.24 15.14 -17.96
CA LYS A 18 -10.46 15.63 -19.10
C LYS A 18 -11.06 15.26 -20.45
N GLN A 19 -11.62 14.06 -20.56
CA GLN A 19 -12.25 13.62 -21.81
C GLN A 19 -13.57 14.39 -22.08
N VAL A 20 -14.38 14.61 -21.03
CA VAL A 20 -15.59 15.43 -21.14
C VAL A 20 -15.25 16.85 -21.61
N ILE A 21 -14.26 17.48 -20.97
CA ILE A 21 -13.80 18.84 -21.37
C ILE A 21 -13.32 18.84 -22.84
N ARG A 22 -12.60 17.80 -23.29
CA ARG A 22 -12.17 17.70 -24.70
C ARG A 22 -13.35 17.59 -25.66
N GLU A 23 -14.34 16.76 -25.34
CA GLU A 23 -15.54 16.61 -26.16
C GLU A 23 -16.33 17.95 -26.24
N ILE A 24 -16.44 18.68 -25.15
CA ILE A 24 -17.03 20.03 -25.12
C ILE A 24 -16.25 20.99 -26.01
N ASN A 25 -14.92 21.04 -25.87
CA ASN A 25 -14.06 21.96 -26.62
C ASN A 25 -14.00 21.63 -28.12
N ASN A 26 -14.12 20.36 -28.49
CA ASN A 26 -14.14 19.92 -29.89
C ASN A 26 -15.46 20.24 -30.60
N GLY A 27 -16.41 20.81 -29.91
CA GLY A 27 -17.67 21.31 -30.51
C GLY A 27 -18.69 20.21 -30.85
N SER A 28 -18.46 18.98 -30.44
CA SER A 28 -19.43 17.88 -30.59
C SER A 28 -20.76 18.16 -29.90
N TRP A 29 -20.80 19.20 -29.10
CA TRP A 29 -21.89 19.55 -28.16
C TRP A 29 -22.38 20.98 -28.27
N ARG A 30 -21.92 21.73 -29.25
CA ARG A 30 -22.32 23.16 -29.44
C ARG A 30 -23.78 23.35 -29.82
N SER A 31 -24.52 22.28 -30.12
CA SER A 31 -25.92 22.36 -30.58
C SER A 31 -26.96 21.98 -29.54
N THR A 32 -26.58 21.64 -28.32
CA THR A 32 -27.52 21.22 -27.27
C THR A 32 -27.30 22.03 -25.99
N GLU A 33 -28.26 22.86 -25.64
CA GLU A 33 -28.34 23.48 -24.32
C GLU A 33 -28.68 22.49 -23.22
N ASP A 34 -28.90 21.22 -23.58
CA ASP A 34 -29.34 20.13 -22.70
C ASP A 34 -28.15 19.30 -22.25
N TYR A 35 -27.61 19.60 -21.08
CA TYR A 35 -26.48 18.92 -20.49
C TYR A 35 -26.72 17.42 -20.23
N ASP A 36 -27.97 17.00 -20.05
CA ASP A 36 -28.34 15.60 -19.84
C ASP A 36 -28.06 14.71 -21.06
N ARG A 37 -28.00 15.32 -22.25
CA ARG A 37 -27.68 14.58 -23.51
C ARG A 37 -26.23 14.54 -23.85
N ILE A 38 -25.38 15.08 -23.02
CA ILE A 38 -23.95 15.14 -23.22
C ILE A 38 -23.35 13.74 -23.22
N ILE A 39 -23.78 12.87 -22.31
CA ILE A 39 -23.34 11.49 -22.22
C ILE A 39 -24.40 10.61 -22.90
N ASN A 40 -24.03 9.96 -23.98
CA ASN A 40 -24.86 9.04 -24.72
C ASN A 40 -24.16 7.69 -24.89
N LEU A 41 -24.90 6.68 -25.34
CA LEU A 41 -24.37 5.33 -25.52
C LEU A 41 -23.20 5.26 -26.50
N THR A 42 -23.08 6.24 -27.38
CA THR A 42 -22.01 6.25 -28.41
C THR A 42 -20.69 6.80 -27.85
N ASN A 43 -20.75 7.74 -26.91
CA ASN A 43 -19.53 8.38 -26.37
C ASN A 43 -19.14 7.90 -24.97
N ILE A 44 -20.03 7.22 -24.24
CA ILE A 44 -19.77 6.76 -22.88
C ILE A 44 -18.49 5.89 -22.80
N TYR A 45 -18.26 5.05 -23.78
CA TYR A 45 -17.06 4.18 -23.82
C TYR A 45 -15.76 4.96 -24.11
N LYS A 46 -15.86 6.14 -24.72
CA LYS A 46 -14.71 7.05 -24.89
C LYS A 46 -14.40 7.80 -23.61
N ILE A 47 -15.43 8.13 -22.85
CA ILE A 47 -15.35 8.88 -21.60
C ILE A 47 -14.89 7.95 -20.47
N ILE A 48 -15.54 6.79 -20.33
CA ILE A 48 -15.24 5.81 -19.28
C ILE A 48 -14.32 4.72 -19.83
N LYS A 49 -13.04 4.81 -19.50
CA LYS A 49 -12.04 3.80 -19.83
C LYS A 49 -11.90 2.78 -18.71
N SER A 50 -12.81 1.81 -18.64
CA SER A 50 -12.82 0.76 -17.60
C SER A 50 -11.48 0.02 -17.47
N ALA A 51 -10.76 -0.17 -18.56
CA ALA A 51 -9.43 -0.80 -18.59
C ALA A 51 -8.37 -0.06 -17.74
N THR A 52 -8.59 1.21 -17.34
CA THR A 52 -7.63 1.96 -16.53
C THR A 52 -7.38 1.31 -15.17
N ILE A 53 -8.43 0.86 -14.49
CA ILE A 53 -8.33 0.19 -13.18
C ILE A 53 -7.72 -1.19 -13.36
N GLU A 54 -8.24 -1.99 -14.30
CA GLU A 54 -7.78 -3.34 -14.55
C GLU A 54 -6.28 -3.39 -14.91
N ASN A 55 -5.87 -2.60 -15.89
CA ASN A 55 -4.48 -2.54 -16.31
C ASN A 55 -3.56 -1.99 -15.21
N GLY A 56 -4.07 -1.06 -14.41
CA GLY A 56 -3.34 -0.52 -13.26
C GLY A 56 -3.06 -1.57 -12.19
N ILE A 57 -4.07 -2.35 -11.83
CA ILE A 57 -3.92 -3.42 -10.84
C ILE A 57 -3.05 -4.55 -11.38
N LYS A 58 -3.29 -5.00 -12.62
CA LYS A 58 -2.46 -6.03 -13.27
C LYS A 58 -0.98 -5.61 -13.31
N ARG A 59 -0.71 -4.37 -13.70
CA ARG A 59 0.67 -3.85 -13.72
C ARG A 59 1.28 -3.85 -12.32
N ALA A 60 0.58 -3.34 -11.32
CA ALA A 60 1.10 -3.26 -9.96
C ALA A 60 1.44 -4.65 -9.40
N LEU A 61 0.58 -5.64 -9.62
CA LEU A 61 0.81 -7.01 -9.17
C LEU A 61 1.94 -7.70 -9.95
N SER A 62 2.07 -7.45 -11.25
CA SER A 62 3.11 -8.08 -12.07
C SER A 62 4.51 -7.49 -11.84
N THR A 63 4.61 -6.19 -11.59
CA THR A 63 5.89 -5.50 -11.37
C THR A 63 6.26 -5.36 -9.90
N GLY A 64 5.31 -5.56 -8.98
CA GLY A 64 5.49 -5.27 -7.56
C GLY A 64 5.54 -3.77 -7.23
N ASP A 65 5.34 -2.90 -8.21
CA ASP A 65 5.34 -1.45 -8.05
C ASP A 65 3.91 -0.93 -7.82
N PHE A 66 3.60 -0.57 -6.59
CA PHE A 66 2.31 0.01 -6.18
C PHE A 66 2.30 1.54 -6.19
N GLY A 67 3.39 2.16 -6.65
CA GLY A 67 3.46 3.60 -6.84
C GLY A 67 2.65 4.06 -8.06
N VAL A 68 2.00 5.21 -7.94
CA VAL A 68 1.39 5.90 -9.08
C VAL A 68 2.41 6.89 -9.63
N LYS A 69 2.60 6.94 -10.93
CA LYS A 69 3.66 7.72 -11.63
C LYS A 69 3.73 9.22 -11.26
N HIS A 70 2.75 9.76 -10.52
CA HIS A 70 2.69 11.17 -10.12
C HIS A 70 2.68 11.38 -8.61
N SER A 71 2.94 10.33 -7.84
CA SER A 71 3.04 10.38 -6.38
C SER A 71 4.51 10.13 -6.00
N ASN A 72 5.04 10.96 -5.11
CA ASN A 72 6.40 10.81 -4.57
C ASN A 72 6.59 9.52 -3.73
N SER A 73 5.57 8.69 -3.59
CA SER A 73 5.65 7.42 -2.90
C SER A 73 6.00 6.30 -3.87
N ASN A 74 7.27 6.04 -4.02
CA ASN A 74 7.78 4.90 -4.79
C ASN A 74 7.67 3.63 -3.94
N LYS A 75 6.54 2.91 -4.07
CA LYS A 75 6.30 1.66 -3.34
C LYS A 75 6.63 0.45 -4.21
N VAL A 76 7.91 0.27 -4.45
CA VAL A 76 8.45 -0.87 -5.23
C VAL A 76 8.66 -2.08 -4.32
N GLY A 77 8.48 -3.28 -4.87
CA GLY A 77 8.72 -4.54 -4.17
C GLY A 77 7.63 -4.93 -3.18
N VAL A 78 6.42 -4.35 -3.30
CA VAL A 78 5.26 -4.71 -2.47
C VAL A 78 4.75 -6.10 -2.81
N ALA A 79 4.60 -6.41 -4.10
CA ALA A 79 4.34 -7.77 -4.56
C ALA A 79 5.65 -8.42 -5.03
N GLN A 80 5.87 -9.65 -4.62
CA GLN A 80 7.08 -10.43 -4.93
C GLN A 80 6.67 -11.83 -5.34
N VAL A 81 7.46 -12.44 -6.22
CA VAL A 81 7.29 -13.85 -6.56
C VAL A 81 7.59 -14.70 -5.33
N LEU A 82 6.63 -15.52 -4.91
CA LEU A 82 6.79 -16.36 -3.73
C LEU A 82 7.89 -17.41 -3.96
N ASN A 83 8.81 -17.51 -3.01
CA ASN A 83 9.84 -18.53 -3.03
C ASN A 83 9.23 -19.92 -2.81
N ARG A 84 9.40 -20.81 -3.79
CA ARG A 84 8.89 -22.19 -3.79
C ARG A 84 9.99 -23.25 -3.76
N LEU A 85 11.19 -22.88 -3.33
CA LEU A 85 12.32 -23.81 -3.29
C LEU A 85 12.05 -24.98 -2.33
N THR A 86 11.57 -24.67 -1.13
CA THR A 86 11.16 -25.63 -0.11
C THR A 86 9.91 -25.14 0.62
N TYR A 87 9.25 -26.00 1.39
CA TYR A 87 8.12 -25.60 2.23
C TYR A 87 8.52 -24.48 3.22
N ILE A 88 9.65 -24.67 3.90
CA ILE A 88 10.14 -23.69 4.88
C ILE A 88 10.54 -22.36 4.23
N SER A 89 11.04 -22.35 3.00
CA SER A 89 11.39 -21.13 2.29
C SER A 89 10.16 -20.30 1.93
N SER A 90 9.04 -20.95 1.57
CA SER A 90 7.76 -20.28 1.34
C SER A 90 7.22 -19.64 2.62
N LEU A 91 7.29 -20.37 3.74
CA LEU A 91 6.86 -19.88 5.05
C LEU A 91 7.74 -18.69 5.51
N SER A 92 9.04 -18.82 5.40
CA SER A 92 10.00 -17.76 5.72
C SER A 92 9.74 -16.50 4.87
N HIS A 93 9.50 -16.66 3.57
CA HIS A 93 9.21 -15.54 2.68
C HIS A 93 7.94 -14.77 3.10
N ALA A 94 6.91 -15.50 3.54
CA ALA A 94 5.67 -14.88 4.03
C ALA A 94 5.85 -14.13 5.37
N ARG A 95 6.88 -14.46 6.15
CA ARG A 95 7.21 -13.87 7.46
C ARG A 95 8.35 -12.84 7.39
N ARG A 96 8.67 -12.37 6.19
CA ARG A 96 9.79 -11.44 5.95
C ARG A 96 9.37 -10.00 6.21
N ILE A 97 10.28 -9.22 6.79
CA ILE A 97 10.11 -7.79 7.08
C ILE A 97 11.09 -7.01 6.23
N SER A 98 10.59 -6.05 5.47
CA SER A 98 11.41 -5.12 4.70
C SER A 98 11.46 -3.76 5.39
N THR A 99 12.66 -3.25 5.62
CA THR A 99 12.86 -1.91 6.17
C THR A 99 12.71 -0.88 5.03
N PRO A 100 12.04 0.26 5.25
CA PRO A 100 11.84 1.30 4.23
C PRO A 100 13.10 2.16 4.04
N THR A 101 14.26 1.54 3.91
CA THR A 101 15.55 2.19 3.66
C THR A 101 16.11 1.76 2.32
N ASP A 102 16.92 2.62 1.71
CA ASP A 102 17.62 2.26 0.47
C ASP A 102 18.57 1.08 0.74
N LYS A 103 18.36 -0.02 0.01
CA LYS A 103 19.16 -1.24 0.13
C LYS A 103 20.59 -1.04 -0.38
N SER A 104 20.79 -0.10 -1.30
CA SER A 104 22.11 0.25 -1.84
C SER A 104 22.91 1.16 -0.91
N GLY A 105 22.26 1.78 0.06
CA GLY A 105 22.89 2.66 1.04
C GLY A 105 23.92 1.93 1.91
N LYS A 106 25.06 2.57 2.13
CA LYS A 106 26.15 2.07 2.99
C LYS A 106 25.89 2.32 4.49
N LEU A 107 24.66 2.65 4.89
CA LEU A 107 24.31 2.92 6.28
C LEU A 107 24.46 1.64 7.12
N ILE A 108 25.34 1.70 8.12
CA ILE A 108 25.63 0.58 9.04
C ILE A 108 24.54 0.44 10.12
N PRO A 109 24.01 1.51 10.75
CA PRO A 109 23.12 1.38 11.90
C PRO A 109 21.89 0.49 11.66
N PRO A 110 21.13 0.62 10.55
CA PRO A 110 19.95 -0.23 10.31
C PRO A 110 20.28 -1.69 10.02
N ARG A 111 21.56 -2.01 9.76
CA ARG A 111 22.04 -3.37 9.46
C ARG A 111 22.47 -4.14 10.71
N LYS A 112 22.78 -3.42 11.78
CA LYS A 112 23.20 -4.02 13.04
C LYS A 112 22.02 -4.70 13.75
N LEU A 113 22.29 -5.83 14.37
CA LEU A 113 21.38 -6.46 15.32
C LEU A 113 21.32 -5.62 16.59
N HIS A 114 20.11 -5.31 17.07
CA HIS A 114 19.89 -4.54 18.28
C HIS A 114 19.25 -5.42 19.36
N ASN A 115 19.56 -5.15 20.62
CA ASN A 115 19.03 -5.92 21.76
C ASN A 115 17.51 -5.96 21.84
N THR A 116 16.84 -4.86 21.44
CA THR A 116 15.38 -4.77 21.42
C THR A 116 14.70 -5.69 20.39
N SER A 117 15.47 -6.28 19.49
CA SER A 117 14.99 -7.27 18.51
C SER A 117 14.76 -8.66 19.12
N PHE A 118 15.24 -8.91 20.33
CA PHE A 118 15.13 -10.22 20.98
C PHE A 118 13.67 -10.64 21.14
N GLY A 119 13.35 -11.84 20.71
CA GLY A 119 12.00 -12.42 20.74
C GLY A 119 11.06 -11.96 19.61
N PHE A 120 11.38 -10.89 18.90
CA PHE A 120 10.55 -10.36 17.79
C PHE A 120 11.13 -10.70 16.42
N LEU A 121 12.44 -10.51 16.25
CA LEU A 121 13.15 -10.74 14.99
C LEU A 121 14.16 -11.87 15.14
N CYS A 122 14.29 -12.68 14.10
CA CYS A 122 15.32 -13.74 14.05
C CYS A 122 16.71 -13.09 13.97
N PRO A 123 17.64 -13.43 14.89
CA PRO A 123 18.98 -12.85 14.89
C PRO A 123 19.88 -13.39 13.77
N ALA A 124 19.52 -14.54 13.17
CA ALA A 124 20.35 -15.26 12.22
C ALA A 124 19.87 -15.15 10.78
N GLU A 125 18.56 -15.07 10.54
CA GLU A 125 17.98 -15.09 9.21
C GLU A 125 18.00 -13.70 8.57
N THR A 126 18.95 -13.47 7.67
CA THR A 126 19.09 -12.25 6.86
C THR A 126 19.79 -12.63 5.55
N PRO A 127 19.48 -11.94 4.42
CA PRO A 127 20.18 -12.17 3.17
C PRO A 127 21.64 -11.72 3.24
N GLU A 128 22.48 -12.34 2.43
CA GLU A 128 23.86 -11.92 2.22
C GLU A 128 23.95 -10.74 1.23
N GLY A 129 25.05 -10.02 1.25
CA GLY A 129 25.35 -8.93 0.32
C GLY A 129 24.68 -7.61 0.68
N GLN A 130 24.21 -6.88 -0.30
CA GLN A 130 23.70 -5.51 -0.14
C GLN A 130 22.49 -5.37 0.79
N SER A 131 21.70 -6.41 0.92
CA SER A 131 20.48 -6.42 1.73
C SER A 131 20.69 -6.94 3.15
N VAL A 132 21.92 -7.21 3.57
CA VAL A 132 22.24 -7.73 4.90
C VAL A 132 21.71 -6.80 6.00
N GLY A 133 20.96 -7.34 6.96
CA GLY A 133 20.39 -6.60 8.09
C GLY A 133 19.24 -5.65 7.75
N VAL A 134 19.03 -5.32 6.48
CA VAL A 134 17.90 -4.48 6.02
C VAL A 134 16.64 -5.32 5.83
N VAL A 135 16.79 -6.52 5.28
CA VAL A 135 15.73 -7.51 5.21
C VAL A 135 15.82 -8.39 6.45
N LYS A 136 14.74 -8.45 7.22
CA LYS A 136 14.66 -9.17 8.49
C LYS A 136 13.52 -10.18 8.44
N ASN A 137 13.55 -11.13 9.35
CA ASN A 137 12.51 -12.14 9.46
C ASN A 137 11.96 -12.18 10.89
N LEU A 138 10.68 -12.50 11.02
CA LEU A 138 10.05 -12.69 12.33
C LEU A 138 10.71 -13.90 13.03
N SER A 139 10.91 -13.79 14.35
CA SER A 139 11.32 -14.93 15.15
C SER A 139 10.21 -15.99 15.15
N TYR A 140 10.60 -17.26 15.45
CA TYR A 140 9.71 -18.40 15.26
C TYR A 140 8.36 -18.26 15.99
N LEU A 141 8.37 -17.84 17.24
CA LEU A 141 7.17 -17.71 18.06
C LEU A 141 6.47 -16.34 17.96
N SER A 142 7.04 -15.39 17.23
CA SER A 142 6.41 -14.08 17.07
C SER A 142 5.30 -14.12 16.03
N HIS A 143 4.28 -13.30 16.25
CA HIS A 143 3.19 -13.09 15.31
C HIS A 143 2.74 -11.63 15.33
N VAL A 144 2.14 -11.18 14.24
CA VAL A 144 1.53 -9.85 14.15
C VAL A 144 0.09 -9.95 14.60
N SER A 145 -0.27 -9.24 15.68
CA SER A 145 -1.64 -9.19 16.16
C SER A 145 -2.52 -8.32 15.24
N ILE A 146 -3.78 -8.70 15.11
CA ILE A 146 -4.77 -7.88 14.41
C ILE A 146 -5.16 -6.73 15.36
N HIS A 147 -5.24 -5.51 14.81
CA HIS A 147 -5.69 -4.35 15.57
C HIS A 147 -7.12 -4.56 16.07
N SER A 148 -7.33 -4.40 17.38
CA SER A 148 -8.63 -4.35 18.01
C SER A 148 -8.86 -2.96 18.60
N THR A 149 -10.12 -2.54 18.69
CA THR A 149 -10.44 -1.27 19.33
C THR A 149 -10.19 -1.32 20.83
N SER A 150 -9.55 -0.27 21.36
CA SER A 150 -9.30 -0.11 22.80
C SER A 150 -10.46 0.52 23.57
N ILE A 151 -11.50 0.99 22.87
CA ILE A 151 -12.65 1.68 23.49
C ILE A 151 -13.30 0.89 24.63
N PRO A 152 -13.61 -0.42 24.50
CA PRO A 152 -14.18 -1.20 25.58
C PRO A 152 -13.27 -1.28 26.81
N LEU A 153 -11.95 -1.32 26.59
CA LEU A 153 -10.95 -1.35 27.65
C LEU A 153 -10.93 -0.03 28.43
N TYR A 154 -10.93 1.10 27.71
CA TYR A 154 -11.04 2.42 28.33
C TYR A 154 -12.32 2.56 29.14
N SER A 155 -13.46 2.17 28.57
CA SER A 155 -14.75 2.23 29.27
C SER A 155 -14.77 1.40 30.56
N TYR A 156 -14.08 0.25 30.55
CA TYR A 156 -13.97 -0.61 31.72
C TYR A 156 -13.05 -0.03 32.82
N ILE A 157 -11.93 0.56 32.43
CA ILE A 157 -10.88 1.05 33.35
C ILE A 157 -11.23 2.43 33.93
N THR A 158 -11.90 3.29 33.13
CA THR A 158 -12.22 4.68 33.55
C THR A 158 -12.81 4.82 34.97
N PRO A 159 -13.75 3.96 35.43
CA PRO A 159 -14.28 4.06 36.77
C PRO A 159 -13.26 3.79 37.90
N TYR A 160 -12.13 3.14 37.58
CA TYR A 160 -11.07 2.76 38.52
C TYR A 160 -9.87 3.69 38.49
N ILE A 161 -9.85 4.64 37.54
CA ILE A 161 -8.75 5.61 37.40
C ILE A 161 -9.08 6.81 38.30
N VAL A 162 -8.13 7.14 39.16
CA VAL A 162 -8.16 8.38 39.98
C VAL A 162 -7.27 9.40 39.25
N SER A 163 -7.78 10.63 39.13
CA SER A 163 -6.96 11.72 38.55
C SER A 163 -5.79 12.06 39.49
N ILE A 164 -4.64 12.38 38.93
CA ILE A 164 -3.46 12.81 39.70
C ILE A 164 -3.77 14.08 40.50
N GLU A 165 -4.71 14.90 40.01
CA GLU A 165 -5.15 16.13 40.68
C GLU A 165 -5.96 15.82 41.98
N ASP A 166 -6.59 14.64 42.05
CA ASP A 166 -7.37 14.20 43.19
C ASP A 166 -6.51 13.50 44.26
N VAL A 167 -5.23 13.30 44.03
CA VAL A 167 -4.28 12.60 44.94
C VAL A 167 -3.37 13.58 45.68
N SER A 168 -3.47 14.90 45.42
CA SER A 168 -2.68 15.95 46.03
C SER A 168 -3.28 16.46 47.36
#